data_84139a6f16e521f59fa70a45a52d5118
#
_entry.id   84139a6f16e521f59fa70a45a52d5118
#
_cell.length_a   1.000
_cell.length_b   1.000
_cell.length_c   1.000
_cell.angle_alpha   90.00
_cell.angle_beta   90.00
_cell.angle_gamma   90.00
#
_symmetry.space_group_name_H-M   'P 1'
#
loop_
_entity.id
_entity.type
_entity.pdbx_description
1 polymer ?
#
loop_
_entity_poly.entity_id
_entity_poly.type
_entity_poly.pdbx_seq_one_letter_code
_entity_poly.pdbx_strand_id
1 'polypeptide(L)'
;MQGDVYTLGLWKVKPGQVESFIAVWKELGDFFLSLPKPPGPGTLVQSLDDPTLFYSFGPWNNLEDIQAMRVNPRAPEMIGRLASLCDEATPGSFRLVATVP
;
A
#
# COMPACT_ATOMS: atom_id res chain seq x y z
N MET A 1 8.33 3.89 17.85
CA MET A 1 9.49 4.31 17.05
C MET A 1 9.09 4.36 15.60
N GLN A 2 9.66 5.30 14.87
CA GLN A 2 9.41 5.42 13.45
C GLN A 2 9.89 4.14 12.74
N GLY A 3 9.08 3.58 11.84
CA GLY A 3 9.43 2.38 11.10
C GLY A 3 9.07 1.07 11.76
N ASP A 4 8.47 1.12 12.96
CA ASP A 4 8.07 -0.10 13.66
C ASP A 4 6.82 -0.74 13.08
N VAL A 5 5.98 0.03 12.42
CA VAL A 5 4.74 -0.45 11.81
C VAL A 5 4.75 -0.17 10.32
N TYR A 6 4.17 -1.09 9.57
CA TYR A 6 4.14 -1.05 8.11
C TYR A 6 2.72 -1.30 7.62
N THR A 7 2.38 -0.72 6.49
CA THR A 7 1.28 -1.25 5.70
C THR A 7 1.89 -2.13 4.61
N LEU A 8 1.27 -3.28 4.38
CA LEU A 8 1.62 -4.18 3.29
C LEU A 8 0.35 -4.48 2.49
N GLY A 9 0.52 -4.68 1.20
CA GLY A 9 -0.57 -5.12 0.35
C GLY A 9 -0.11 -6.22 -0.59
N LEU A 10 -0.93 -7.26 -0.72
CA LEU A 10 -0.79 -8.24 -1.78
C LEU A 10 -1.83 -7.88 -2.84
N TRP A 11 -1.40 -7.80 -4.10
CA TRP A 11 -2.27 -7.39 -5.20
C TRP A 11 -2.10 -8.34 -6.36
N LYS A 12 -3.16 -9.07 -6.69
CA LYS A 12 -3.21 -9.91 -7.88
C LYS A 12 -3.96 -9.13 -8.95
N VAL A 13 -3.21 -8.46 -9.82
CA VAL A 13 -3.78 -7.53 -10.80
C VAL A 13 -4.39 -8.31 -11.96
N LYS A 14 -5.54 -7.85 -12.45
CA LYS A 14 -6.19 -8.45 -13.62
C LYS A 14 -5.30 -8.32 -14.86
N PRO A 15 -5.27 -9.34 -15.73
CA PRO A 15 -4.55 -9.22 -16.99
C PRO A 15 -4.97 -7.98 -17.78
N GLY A 16 -3.97 -7.26 -18.31
CA GLY A 16 -4.24 -6.03 -19.05
C GLY A 16 -4.43 -4.78 -18.22
N GLN A 17 -4.43 -4.90 -16.88
CA GLN A 17 -4.66 -3.76 -15.99
C GLN A 17 -3.41 -3.31 -15.21
N VAL A 18 -2.25 -3.85 -15.54
CA VAL A 18 -1.02 -3.57 -14.79
C VAL A 18 -0.63 -2.09 -14.83
N GLU A 19 -0.66 -1.47 -16.00
CA GLU A 19 -0.29 -0.05 -16.12
C GLU A 19 -1.27 0.84 -15.37
N SER A 20 -2.57 0.54 -15.46
CA SER A 20 -3.59 1.29 -14.72
C SER A 20 -3.41 1.12 -13.21
N PHE A 21 -3.09 -0.11 -12.77
CA PHE A 21 -2.84 -0.38 -11.36
C PHE A 21 -1.66 0.45 -10.84
N ILE A 22 -0.56 0.47 -11.56
CA ILE A 22 0.63 1.24 -11.14
C ILE A 22 0.30 2.72 -11.05
N ALA A 23 -0.46 3.26 -12.01
CA ALA A 23 -0.85 4.67 -12.00
C ALA A 23 -1.71 5.01 -10.77
N VAL A 24 -2.69 4.17 -10.46
CA VAL A 24 -3.57 4.39 -9.29
C VAL A 24 -2.77 4.22 -8.00
N TRP A 25 -1.83 3.27 -7.94
CA TRP A 25 -0.98 3.08 -6.77
C TRP A 25 -0.13 4.33 -6.49
N LYS A 26 0.36 4.98 -7.54
CA LYS A 26 1.09 6.24 -7.40
C LYS A 26 0.19 7.37 -6.88
N GLU A 27 -1.06 7.41 -7.31
CA GLU A 27 -2.05 8.37 -6.78
C GLU A 27 -2.30 8.13 -5.29
N LEU A 28 -2.32 6.86 -4.85
CA LEU A 28 -2.43 6.54 -3.43
C LEU A 28 -1.24 7.11 -2.66
N GLY A 29 -0.04 7.03 -3.22
CA GLY A 29 1.15 7.64 -2.64
C GLY A 29 1.02 9.15 -2.49
N ASP A 30 0.48 9.81 -3.51
CA ASP A 30 0.24 11.26 -3.46
C ASP A 30 -0.76 11.60 -2.34
N PHE A 31 -1.79 10.79 -2.18
CA PHE A 31 -2.73 10.97 -1.09
C PHE A 31 -2.03 10.85 0.27
N PHE A 32 -1.18 9.84 0.45
CA PHE A 32 -0.44 9.68 1.70
C PHE A 32 0.46 10.88 2.01
N LEU A 33 1.11 11.45 0.99
CA LEU A 33 1.95 12.63 1.16
C LEU A 33 1.14 13.86 1.57
N SER A 34 -0.15 13.89 1.29
CA SER A 34 -1.04 15.00 1.66
C SER A 34 -1.53 14.92 3.10
N LEU A 35 -1.26 13.83 3.80
CA LEU A 35 -1.70 13.66 5.18
C LEU A 35 -0.91 14.59 6.12
N PRO A 36 -1.50 15.00 7.26
CA PRO A 36 -0.80 15.85 8.23
C PRO A 36 0.50 15.23 8.76
N LYS A 37 0.51 13.90 8.89
CA LYS A 37 1.69 13.13 9.31
C LYS A 37 1.93 12.03 8.29
N PRO A 38 2.59 12.36 7.17
CA PRO A 38 2.77 11.37 6.11
C PRO A 38 3.69 10.23 6.54
N PRO A 39 3.49 9.04 5.97
CA PRO A 39 4.37 7.90 6.22
C PRO A 39 5.72 8.08 5.52
N GLY A 40 6.63 7.15 5.75
CA GLY A 40 7.83 7.04 4.95
C GLY A 40 7.52 6.56 3.54
N PRO A 41 8.56 6.42 2.71
CA PRO A 41 8.36 6.07 1.29
C PRO A 41 7.72 4.69 1.12
N GLY A 42 6.77 4.60 0.21
CA GLY A 42 6.16 3.34 -0.17
C GLY A 42 6.90 2.71 -1.33
N THR A 43 6.89 1.38 -1.37
CA THR A 43 7.57 0.60 -2.40
C THR A 43 6.58 -0.39 -2.99
N LEU A 44 6.60 -0.51 -4.31
CA LEU A 44 5.81 -1.49 -5.04
C LEU A 44 6.78 -2.41 -5.78
N VAL A 45 6.64 -3.71 -5.57
CA VAL A 45 7.46 -4.71 -6.25
C VAL A 45 6.57 -5.67 -7.03
N GLN A 46 7.07 -6.11 -8.17
CA GLN A 46 6.38 -7.03 -9.06
C GLN A 46 7.12 -8.37 -9.04
N SER A 47 6.35 -9.46 -9.01
CA SER A 47 6.93 -10.80 -9.06
C SER A 47 7.67 -11.01 -10.39
N LEU A 48 8.84 -11.62 -10.31
CA LEU A 48 9.58 -12.01 -11.52
C LEU A 48 8.98 -13.27 -12.17
N ASP A 49 8.22 -14.05 -11.39
CA ASP A 49 7.61 -15.29 -11.89
C ASP A 49 6.18 -15.08 -12.39
N ASP A 50 5.48 -14.08 -11.86
CA ASP A 50 4.10 -13.78 -12.22
C ASP A 50 3.94 -12.26 -12.36
N PRO A 51 3.90 -11.74 -13.61
CA PRO A 51 3.85 -10.29 -13.81
C PRO A 51 2.55 -9.62 -13.35
N THR A 52 1.55 -10.38 -12.93
CA THR A 52 0.32 -9.83 -12.37
C THR A 52 0.34 -9.76 -10.84
N LEU A 53 1.35 -10.36 -10.21
CA LEU A 53 1.44 -10.39 -8.74
C LEU A 53 2.36 -9.27 -8.25
N PHE A 54 1.82 -8.45 -7.35
CA PHE A 54 2.54 -7.33 -6.75
C PHE A 54 2.44 -7.38 -5.23
N TYR A 55 3.48 -6.87 -4.58
CA TYR A 55 3.44 -6.53 -3.16
C TYR A 55 3.79 -5.06 -3.01
N SER A 56 3.13 -4.39 -2.08
CA SER A 56 3.50 -3.03 -1.71
C SER A 56 3.73 -2.96 -0.21
N PHE A 57 4.63 -2.07 0.20
CA PHE A 57 4.90 -1.90 1.62
C PHE A 57 5.48 -0.51 1.87
N GLY A 58 5.33 -0.04 3.09
CA GLY A 58 5.89 1.22 3.51
C GLY A 58 5.79 1.41 5.01
N PRO A 59 6.77 2.11 5.61
CA PRO A 59 6.78 2.34 7.04
C PRO A 59 5.86 3.50 7.42
N TRP A 60 5.28 3.41 8.61
CA TRP A 60 4.49 4.48 9.23
C TRP A 60 5.12 4.86 10.56
N ASN A 61 4.82 6.05 11.05
CA ASN A 61 5.40 6.54 12.31
C ASN A 61 4.88 5.76 13.51
N ASN A 62 3.59 5.43 13.49
CA ASN A 62 2.94 4.68 14.57
C ASN A 62 1.59 4.15 14.08
N LEU A 63 0.96 3.32 14.92
CA LEU A 63 -0.34 2.72 14.60
C LEU A 63 -1.44 3.78 14.49
N GLU A 64 -1.40 4.80 15.32
CA GLU A 64 -2.41 5.86 15.32
C GLU A 64 -2.46 6.59 13.97
N ASP A 65 -1.32 6.79 13.34
CA ASP A 65 -1.28 7.43 12.01
C ASP A 65 -1.90 6.54 10.94
N ILE A 66 -1.70 5.22 11.04
CA ILE A 66 -2.37 4.27 10.13
C ILE A 66 -3.88 4.32 10.35
N GLN A 67 -4.32 4.34 11.60
CA GLN A 67 -5.75 4.40 11.93
C GLN A 67 -6.39 5.70 11.45
N ALA A 68 -5.69 6.81 11.62
CA ALA A 68 -6.15 8.11 11.12
C ALA A 68 -6.30 8.11 9.59
N MET A 69 -5.36 7.49 8.89
CA MET A 69 -5.45 7.33 7.43
C MET A 69 -6.69 6.52 7.05
N ARG A 70 -6.94 5.43 7.75
CA ARG A 70 -8.04 4.52 7.42
C ARG A 70 -9.42 5.16 7.57
N VAL A 71 -9.59 6.07 8.52
CA VAL A 71 -10.87 6.77 8.71
C VAL A 71 -11.02 7.99 7.80
N ASN A 72 -9.96 8.38 7.09
CA ASN A 72 -10.06 9.43 6.08
C ASN A 72 -10.92 8.90 4.93
N PRO A 73 -11.98 9.64 4.50
CA PRO A 73 -12.89 9.14 3.46
C PRO A 73 -12.20 8.81 2.14
N ARG A 74 -11.06 9.41 1.84
CA ARG A 74 -10.33 9.13 0.61
C ARG A 74 -9.65 7.77 0.61
N ALA A 75 -9.33 7.21 1.79
CA ALA A 75 -8.61 5.95 1.87
C ALA A 75 -9.43 4.78 1.29
N PRO A 76 -10.68 4.52 1.73
CA PRO A 76 -11.46 3.44 1.14
C PRO A 76 -11.75 3.67 -0.34
N GLU A 77 -11.90 4.92 -0.78
CA GLU A 77 -12.08 5.23 -2.20
C GLU A 77 -10.86 4.82 -3.01
N MET A 78 -9.67 5.21 -2.59
CA MET A 78 -8.43 4.89 -3.29
C MET A 78 -8.13 3.39 -3.27
N ILE A 79 -8.29 2.75 -2.12
CA ILE A 79 -8.09 1.29 -1.98
C ILE A 79 -9.11 0.55 -2.84
N GLY A 80 -10.35 1.02 -2.87
CA GLY A 80 -11.38 0.44 -3.72
C GLY A 80 -11.04 0.52 -5.21
N ARG A 81 -10.47 1.64 -5.66
CA ARG A 81 -10.02 1.78 -7.04
C ARG A 81 -8.92 0.78 -7.36
N LEU A 82 -7.95 0.59 -6.45
CA LEU A 82 -6.91 -0.42 -6.62
C LEU A 82 -7.52 -1.82 -6.68
N ALA A 83 -8.39 -2.14 -5.72
CA ALA A 83 -9.01 -3.46 -5.64
C ALA A 83 -9.84 -3.79 -6.89
N SER A 84 -10.48 -2.79 -7.50
CA SER A 84 -11.28 -3.00 -8.71
C SER A 84 -10.44 -3.44 -9.91
N LEU A 85 -9.14 -3.19 -9.90
CA LEU A 85 -8.20 -3.59 -10.93
C LEU A 85 -7.57 -4.95 -10.64
N CYS A 86 -7.97 -5.60 -9.55
CA CYS A 86 -7.35 -6.83 -9.06
C CYS A 86 -8.35 -7.96 -8.98
N ASP A 87 -7.87 -9.20 -9.16
CA ASP A 87 -8.63 -10.40 -8.84
C ASP A 87 -8.55 -10.69 -7.33
N GLU A 88 -7.47 -10.26 -6.69
CA GLU A 88 -7.29 -10.39 -5.25
C GLU A 88 -6.56 -9.15 -4.74
N ALA A 89 -7.03 -8.62 -3.61
CA ALA A 89 -6.41 -7.47 -2.97
C ALA A 89 -6.46 -7.68 -1.46
N THR A 90 -5.29 -7.74 -0.82
CA THR A 90 -5.19 -8.01 0.61
C THR A 90 -4.26 -6.99 1.27
N PRO A 91 -4.76 -5.76 1.51
CA PRO A 91 -4.00 -4.78 2.29
C PRO A 91 -4.09 -5.09 3.78
N GLY A 92 -3.05 -4.72 4.52
CA GLY A 92 -3.04 -4.93 5.96
C GLY A 92 -1.99 -4.09 6.67
N SER A 93 -2.05 -4.11 7.99
CA SER A 93 -1.06 -3.43 8.84
C SER A 93 -0.24 -4.48 9.58
N PHE A 94 1.04 -4.24 9.68
CA PHE A 94 2.00 -5.20 10.21
C PHE A 94 2.98 -4.50 11.14
N ARG A 95 3.53 -5.25 12.05
CA ARG A 95 4.56 -4.78 12.97
C ARG A 95 5.89 -5.42 12.62
N LEU A 96 6.93 -4.61 12.59
CA LEU A 96 8.29 -5.15 12.46
C LEU A 96 8.62 -5.94 13.73
N VAL A 97 9.00 -7.19 13.58
CA VAL A 97 9.29 -8.06 14.73
C VAL A 97 10.75 -8.53 14.76
N ALA A 98 11.46 -8.47 13.66
CA ALA A 98 12.86 -8.89 13.60
C ALA A 98 13.53 -8.35 12.35
N THR A 99 14.82 -8.07 12.44
CA THR A 99 15.68 -7.79 11.30
C THR A 99 16.95 -8.62 11.44
N VAL A 100 17.55 -8.96 10.32
CA VAL A 100 18.85 -9.63 10.30
C VAL A 100 19.80 -8.83 9.42
N PRO A 101 21.12 -8.85 9.75
CA PRO A 101 22.10 -8.13 8.93
C PRO A 101 22.30 -8.77 7.56
#